data_48dd2faace01b009e74d398e9d7e7412
#
_entry.id   48dd2faace01b009e74d398e9d7e7412
#
_cell.length_a   1.000
_cell.length_b   1.000
_cell.length_c   1.000
_cell.angle_alpha   90.00
_cell.angle_beta   90.00
_cell.angle_gamma   90.00
#
_symmetry.space_group_name_H-M   'P 1'
#
loop_
_entity.id
_entity.type
_entity.pdbx_description
1 polymer ?
#
loop_
_entity_poly.entity_id
_entity_poly.type
_entity_poly.pdbx_seq_one_letter_code
_entity_poly.pdbx_strand_id
1 'polypeptide(L)'
;MNKVLILDRRAAVMAMQVCRALARRESIVDVFGESGSPAFHSRFCSGRLVAPKWDAKDRVVEALQNIVEHGAYDAIYLCNEDILEIIAPVMGSVSWRALPASAPASLRLMMSKNQVLDLAQRSGVSVPTTMVPESEDQLDVFARELGMPLVIKGEKGESGRNVRIVHSLSDVRAAYRDVCAREASYRGRPAVQQFVRGTGYSVGGLFQNGHPLRICAHRKILTYPPQGGWTVKGVTERPPKLIEDACKVFAALEYTGLGHVEFVREEPGGEFKFLELNPRVWGSIGIARYAGVDLFSPYQRLAAGFPVAPDLSYRIGVEYHRFSGEARFILRRPQRIVGFAMDALNRNVHSDFDWSDPGPHFSRAFVFGNLRLGSHRPSVQTTTPPPRLDLEGGNS
;
A
#
# COMPACT_ATOMS: atom_id res chain seq x y z
N MET A 1 27.82 -12.29 0.12
CA MET A 1 26.59 -12.10 -0.71
C MET A 1 25.42 -12.29 0.22
N ASN A 2 24.56 -11.26 0.36
CA ASN A 2 23.43 -11.32 1.30
C ASN A 2 22.35 -12.25 0.75
N LYS A 3 21.77 -13.09 1.62
CA LYS A 3 20.63 -13.93 1.29
C LYS A 3 19.36 -13.33 1.90
N VAL A 4 18.34 -13.11 1.09
CA VAL A 4 17.12 -12.41 1.52
C VAL A 4 15.87 -13.20 1.17
N LEU A 5 14.85 -13.09 2.00
CA LEU A 5 13.54 -13.71 1.81
C LEU A 5 12.47 -12.64 1.58
N ILE A 6 11.66 -12.80 0.54
CA ILE A 6 10.49 -11.97 0.26
C ILE A 6 9.24 -12.79 0.55
N LEU A 7 8.37 -12.28 1.41
CA LEU A 7 7.09 -12.88 1.73
C LEU A 7 6.00 -12.21 0.88
N ASP A 8 5.43 -12.97 -0.07
CA ASP A 8 4.45 -12.50 -1.05
C ASP A 8 3.21 -13.40 -1.07
N ARG A 9 2.07 -12.87 -0.67
CA ARG A 9 0.79 -13.60 -0.82
C ARG A 9 0.06 -13.23 -2.10
N ARG A 10 -0.06 -11.93 -2.40
CA ARG A 10 -0.84 -11.40 -3.55
C ARG A 10 -0.24 -10.12 -4.13
N ALA A 11 0.91 -9.72 -3.65
CA ALA A 11 1.45 -8.39 -3.88
C ALA A 11 2.46 -8.37 -5.02
N ALA A 12 2.15 -9.07 -6.08
CA ALA A 12 3.00 -9.31 -7.25
C ALA A 12 3.92 -8.15 -7.64
N VAL A 13 3.41 -6.93 -7.66
CA VAL A 13 4.19 -5.74 -8.02
C VAL A 13 5.20 -5.38 -6.95
N MET A 14 4.85 -5.51 -5.67
CA MET A 14 5.74 -5.21 -4.56
C MET A 14 6.90 -6.19 -4.49
N ALA A 15 6.61 -7.48 -4.48
CA ALA A 15 7.63 -8.53 -4.46
C ALA A 15 8.59 -8.43 -5.66
N MET A 16 8.06 -8.19 -6.85
CA MET A 16 8.86 -7.97 -8.06
C MET A 16 9.81 -6.77 -7.93
N GLN A 17 9.34 -5.63 -7.43
CA GLN A 17 10.16 -4.43 -7.25
C GLN A 17 11.27 -4.66 -6.21
N VAL A 18 10.96 -5.32 -5.11
CA VAL A 18 11.95 -5.71 -4.08
C VAL A 18 12.98 -6.67 -4.67
N CYS A 19 12.54 -7.72 -5.37
CA CYS A 19 13.40 -8.69 -6.01
C CYS A 19 14.43 -8.02 -6.94
N ARG A 20 13.96 -7.15 -7.84
CA ARG A 20 14.82 -6.38 -8.76
C ARG A 20 15.80 -5.45 -8.04
N ALA A 21 15.33 -4.78 -6.99
CA ALA A 21 16.16 -3.85 -6.25
C ALA A 21 17.30 -4.56 -5.49
N LEU A 22 17.02 -5.73 -4.93
CA LEU A 22 17.98 -6.51 -4.16
C LEU A 22 18.99 -7.27 -5.06
N ALA A 23 18.53 -7.85 -6.16
CA ALA A 23 19.41 -8.54 -7.10
C ALA A 23 20.46 -7.59 -7.72
N ARG A 24 20.11 -6.34 -7.95
CA ARG A 24 21.07 -5.30 -8.40
C ARG A 24 22.14 -4.96 -7.34
N ARG A 25 22.01 -5.49 -6.13
CA ARG A 25 22.94 -5.39 -5.02
C ARG A 25 23.62 -6.74 -4.73
N GLU A 26 23.62 -7.63 -5.73
CA GLU A 26 24.23 -8.95 -5.64
C GLU A 26 23.69 -9.83 -4.50
N SER A 27 22.42 -9.61 -4.11
CA SER A 27 21.75 -10.45 -3.12
C SER A 27 21.19 -11.71 -3.78
N ILE A 28 21.25 -12.85 -3.07
CA ILE A 28 20.49 -14.05 -3.39
C ILE A 28 19.06 -13.82 -2.89
N VAL A 29 18.08 -13.88 -3.78
CA VAL A 29 16.70 -13.51 -3.48
C VAL A 29 15.79 -14.72 -3.58
N ASP A 30 15.29 -15.18 -2.44
CA ASP A 30 14.25 -16.21 -2.37
C ASP A 30 12.88 -15.53 -2.17
N VAL A 31 11.86 -16.08 -2.83
CA VAL A 31 10.48 -15.60 -2.70
C VAL A 31 9.60 -16.74 -2.19
N PHE A 32 8.92 -16.51 -1.07
CA PHE A 32 7.88 -17.40 -0.56
C PHE A 32 6.52 -16.84 -0.94
N GLY A 33 5.73 -17.59 -1.73
CA GLY A 33 4.49 -17.10 -2.27
C GLY A 33 3.60 -18.17 -2.89
N GLU A 34 2.43 -17.75 -3.40
CA GLU A 34 1.52 -18.63 -4.14
C GLU A 34 2.21 -19.17 -5.41
N SER A 35 1.85 -20.39 -5.84
CA SER A 35 2.44 -21.05 -7.01
C SER A 35 2.38 -20.23 -8.31
N GLY A 36 1.46 -19.29 -8.40
CA GLY A 36 1.30 -18.35 -9.51
C GLY A 36 1.93 -16.98 -9.29
N SER A 37 2.72 -16.76 -8.23
CA SER A 37 3.30 -15.44 -7.97
C SER A 37 4.09 -14.92 -9.17
N PRO A 38 3.77 -13.73 -9.69
CA PRO A 38 4.55 -13.10 -10.75
C PRO A 38 6.02 -12.92 -10.42
N ALA A 39 6.38 -12.75 -9.15
CA ALA A 39 7.76 -12.64 -8.72
C ALA A 39 8.58 -13.91 -9.03
N PHE A 40 7.94 -15.09 -9.10
CA PHE A 40 8.59 -16.33 -9.52
C PHE A 40 9.05 -16.32 -10.98
N HIS A 41 8.51 -15.45 -11.82
CA HIS A 41 8.89 -15.28 -13.22
C HIS A 41 9.99 -14.24 -13.41
N SER A 42 10.44 -13.59 -12.33
CA SER A 42 11.59 -12.71 -12.39
C SER A 42 12.88 -13.50 -12.58
N ARG A 43 13.74 -13.03 -13.50
CA ARG A 43 15.11 -13.56 -13.66
C ARG A 43 15.96 -13.37 -12.41
N PHE A 44 15.54 -12.50 -11.53
CA PHE A 44 16.22 -12.14 -10.28
C PHE A 44 15.73 -12.94 -9.07
N CYS A 45 14.73 -13.81 -9.25
CA CYS A 45 14.29 -14.74 -8.22
C CYS A 45 15.19 -15.98 -8.23
N SER A 46 15.97 -16.15 -7.18
CA SER A 46 16.92 -17.29 -7.04
C SER A 46 16.21 -18.54 -6.55
N GLY A 47 15.39 -18.42 -5.49
CA GLY A 47 14.60 -19.51 -4.91
C GLY A 47 13.10 -19.23 -4.99
N ARG A 48 12.35 -20.25 -5.46
CA ARG A 48 10.87 -20.20 -5.57
C ARG A 48 10.28 -21.13 -4.53
N LEU A 49 9.88 -20.57 -3.40
CA LEU A 49 9.33 -21.29 -2.25
C LEU A 49 7.81 -21.20 -2.28
N VAL A 50 7.17 -22.29 -2.69
CA VAL A 50 5.70 -22.31 -2.85
C VAL A 50 5.04 -22.44 -1.50
N ALA A 51 4.19 -21.47 -1.16
CA ALA A 51 3.42 -21.47 0.08
C ALA A 51 2.32 -22.56 0.06
N PRO A 52 2.00 -23.18 1.21
CA PRO A 52 0.76 -23.90 1.39
C PRO A 52 -0.45 -23.00 1.10
N LYS A 53 -1.65 -23.57 1.03
CA LYS A 53 -2.87 -22.76 0.93
C LYS A 53 -2.96 -21.84 2.14
N TRP A 54 -3.20 -20.54 1.89
CA TRP A 54 -3.18 -19.49 2.94
C TRP A 54 -4.32 -19.58 3.95
N ASP A 55 -5.38 -20.35 3.67
CA ASP A 55 -6.44 -20.69 4.62
C ASP A 55 -5.98 -21.70 5.67
N ALA A 56 -4.97 -22.51 5.37
CA ALA A 56 -4.32 -23.44 6.30
C ALA A 56 -3.22 -22.69 7.10
N LYS A 57 -3.60 -21.73 7.93
CA LYS A 57 -2.68 -20.80 8.64
C LYS A 57 -1.57 -21.52 9.37
N ASP A 58 -1.87 -22.60 10.09
CA ASP A 58 -0.86 -23.36 10.87
C ASP A 58 0.22 -23.97 9.97
N ARG A 59 -0.16 -24.50 8.81
CA ARG A 59 0.78 -25.02 7.82
C ARG A 59 1.65 -23.92 7.19
N VAL A 60 1.08 -22.73 7.02
CA VAL A 60 1.84 -21.57 6.51
C VAL A 60 2.88 -21.14 7.55
N VAL A 61 2.49 -21.08 8.83
CA VAL A 61 3.40 -20.76 9.94
C VAL A 61 4.53 -21.78 10.03
N GLU A 62 4.19 -23.09 10.04
CA GLU A 62 5.18 -24.18 10.10
C GLU A 62 6.17 -24.11 8.92
N ALA A 63 5.68 -23.94 7.70
CA ALA A 63 6.51 -23.82 6.52
C ALA A 63 7.44 -22.59 6.60
N LEU A 64 6.92 -21.43 7.05
CA LEU A 64 7.71 -20.22 7.21
C LEU A 64 8.75 -20.35 8.31
N GLN A 65 8.40 -20.96 9.47
CA GLN A 65 9.34 -21.19 10.54
C GLN A 65 10.50 -22.07 10.06
N ASN A 66 10.20 -23.19 9.40
CA ASN A 66 11.23 -24.09 8.85
C ASN A 66 12.14 -23.37 7.85
N ILE A 67 11.57 -22.54 6.94
CA ILE A 67 12.34 -21.77 5.96
C ILE A 67 13.24 -20.73 6.65
N VAL A 68 12.73 -20.02 7.65
CA VAL A 68 13.47 -18.96 8.35
C VAL A 68 14.57 -19.57 9.25
N GLU A 69 14.30 -20.70 9.91
CA GLU A 69 15.26 -21.37 10.78
C GLU A 69 16.44 -21.97 10.01
N HIS A 70 16.19 -22.55 8.84
CA HIS A 70 17.22 -23.26 8.06
C HIS A 70 17.76 -22.44 6.90
N GLY A 71 17.09 -21.35 6.52
CA GLY A 71 17.41 -20.57 5.34
C GLY A 71 18.59 -19.62 5.49
N ALA A 72 19.02 -19.32 6.73
CA ALA A 72 20.10 -18.37 7.05
C ALA A 72 19.93 -17.02 6.29
N TYR A 73 18.75 -16.41 6.39
CA TYR A 73 18.46 -15.14 5.75
C TYR A 73 18.99 -13.96 6.56
N ASP A 74 19.65 -13.03 5.85
CA ASP A 74 20.16 -11.78 6.42
C ASP A 74 19.06 -10.70 6.55
N ALA A 75 18.02 -10.77 5.71
CA ALA A 75 16.86 -9.91 5.81
C ALA A 75 15.59 -10.56 5.24
N ILE A 76 14.44 -10.22 5.83
CA ILE A 76 13.11 -10.67 5.40
C ILE A 76 12.28 -9.45 5.04
N TYR A 77 11.61 -9.48 3.87
CA TYR A 77 10.77 -8.40 3.37
C TYR A 77 9.30 -8.81 3.35
N LEU A 78 8.46 -8.00 3.94
CA LEU A 78 7.03 -8.23 4.03
C LEU A 78 6.27 -7.42 2.97
N CYS A 79 5.55 -8.11 2.08
CA CYS A 79 4.78 -7.48 1.01
C CYS A 79 3.27 -7.41 1.29
N ASN A 80 2.75 -8.12 2.29
CA ASN A 80 1.32 -8.16 2.62
C ASN A 80 1.08 -8.07 4.13
N GLU A 81 0.06 -7.33 4.53
CA GLU A 81 -0.33 -7.16 5.93
C GLU A 81 -0.86 -8.45 6.56
N ASP A 82 -1.62 -9.23 5.79
CA ASP A 82 -2.18 -10.49 6.25
C ASP A 82 -1.13 -11.57 6.57
N ILE A 83 0.06 -11.49 5.95
CA ILE A 83 1.20 -12.31 6.37
C ILE A 83 1.68 -11.90 7.77
N LEU A 84 1.75 -10.59 8.04
CA LEU A 84 2.13 -10.10 9.36
C LEU A 84 1.18 -10.64 10.45
N GLU A 85 -0.12 -10.67 10.18
CA GLU A 85 -1.11 -11.26 11.09
C GLU A 85 -0.84 -12.75 11.39
N ILE A 86 -0.45 -13.51 10.34
CA ILE A 86 -0.18 -14.95 10.47
C ILE A 86 1.09 -15.20 11.28
N ILE A 87 2.15 -14.40 11.06
CA ILE A 87 3.46 -14.61 11.71
C ILE A 87 3.62 -13.88 13.04
N ALA A 88 2.79 -12.89 13.36
CA ALA A 88 2.89 -12.10 14.60
C ALA A 88 3.00 -12.96 15.88
N PRO A 89 2.30 -14.11 16.02
CA PRO A 89 2.44 -14.96 17.19
C PRO A 89 3.84 -15.59 17.35
N VAL A 90 4.58 -15.76 16.28
CA VAL A 90 5.89 -16.46 16.26
C VAL A 90 7.09 -15.54 16.07
N MET A 91 6.85 -14.25 15.75
CA MET A 91 7.91 -13.27 15.50
C MET A 91 8.82 -12.98 16.70
N GLY A 92 8.45 -13.39 17.92
CA GLY A 92 9.27 -13.23 19.11
C GLY A 92 10.46 -14.21 19.21
N SER A 93 10.55 -15.21 18.32
CA SER A 93 11.66 -16.14 18.31
C SER A 93 12.90 -15.55 17.63
N VAL A 94 14.09 -16.07 18.02
CA VAL A 94 15.41 -15.59 17.53
C VAL A 94 15.52 -15.70 16.01
N SER A 95 14.87 -16.69 15.39
CA SER A 95 14.87 -16.91 13.96
C SER A 95 14.28 -15.76 13.13
N TRP A 96 13.37 -14.98 13.71
CA TRP A 96 12.71 -13.87 13.02
C TRP A 96 13.43 -12.52 13.11
N ARG A 97 14.60 -12.44 13.77
CA ARG A 97 15.37 -11.17 13.89
C ARG A 97 15.74 -10.53 12.56
N ALA A 98 15.82 -11.31 11.48
CA ALA A 98 16.07 -10.81 10.12
C ALA A 98 14.88 -9.99 9.54
N LEU A 99 13.73 -9.97 10.20
CA LEU A 99 12.59 -9.09 9.91
C LEU A 99 12.56 -7.95 10.94
N PRO A 100 13.07 -6.75 10.61
CA PRO A 100 12.90 -5.58 11.47
C PRO A 100 11.43 -5.31 11.72
N ALA A 101 11.02 -5.38 12.97
CA ALA A 101 9.62 -5.25 13.35
C ALA A 101 9.47 -4.47 14.66
N SER A 102 8.32 -3.83 14.79
CA SER A 102 7.89 -3.15 16.02
C SER A 102 7.59 -4.16 17.13
N ALA A 103 7.52 -3.66 18.35
CA ALA A 103 7.10 -4.46 19.51
C ALA A 103 5.73 -5.13 19.28
N PRO A 104 5.45 -6.31 19.86
CA PRO A 104 4.19 -7.04 19.66
C PRO A 104 2.93 -6.23 19.96
N ALA A 105 2.98 -5.30 20.91
CA ALA A 105 1.86 -4.41 21.22
C ALA A 105 1.55 -3.47 20.06
N SER A 106 2.56 -2.83 19.49
CA SER A 106 2.43 -1.95 18.32
C SER A 106 1.97 -2.73 17.08
N LEU A 107 2.46 -3.96 16.88
CA LEU A 107 2.00 -4.82 15.80
C LEU A 107 0.50 -5.11 15.89
N ARG A 108 -0.01 -5.46 17.07
CA ARG A 108 -1.45 -5.69 17.29
C ARG A 108 -2.30 -4.45 16.99
N LEU A 109 -1.83 -3.27 17.41
CA LEU A 109 -2.51 -2.00 17.16
C LEU A 109 -2.57 -1.71 15.65
N MET A 110 -1.46 -1.89 14.94
CA MET A 110 -1.39 -1.67 13.49
C MET A 110 -2.30 -2.58 12.67
N MET A 111 -2.75 -3.70 13.24
CA MET A 111 -3.71 -4.62 12.62
C MET A 111 -5.14 -4.06 12.60
N SER A 112 -5.45 -3.02 13.38
CA SER A 112 -6.76 -2.37 13.45
C SER A 112 -6.68 -0.97 12.82
N LYS A 113 -7.35 -0.78 11.68
CA LYS A 113 -7.41 0.51 11.01
C LYS A 113 -8.06 1.58 11.87
N ASN A 114 -9.10 1.21 12.62
CA ASN A 114 -9.81 2.14 13.49
C ASN A 114 -8.92 2.57 14.66
N GLN A 115 -8.14 1.65 15.28
CA GLN A 115 -7.22 2.00 16.36
C GLN A 115 -6.06 2.88 15.87
N VAL A 116 -5.53 2.62 14.67
CA VAL A 116 -4.48 3.45 14.07
C VAL A 116 -5.00 4.86 13.78
N LEU A 117 -6.24 4.97 13.28
CA LEU A 117 -6.87 6.27 13.00
C LEU A 117 -7.06 7.08 14.29
N ASP A 118 -7.56 6.44 15.35
CA ASP A 118 -7.72 7.04 16.66
C ASP A 118 -6.38 7.46 17.29
N LEU A 119 -5.34 6.63 17.17
CA LEU A 119 -3.99 6.98 17.59
C LEU A 119 -3.44 8.18 16.83
N ALA A 120 -3.61 8.23 15.52
CA ALA A 120 -3.20 9.37 14.68
C ALA A 120 -3.88 10.67 15.15
N GLN A 121 -5.19 10.63 15.40
CA GLN A 121 -5.95 11.76 15.90
C GLN A 121 -5.44 12.24 17.27
N ARG A 122 -5.23 11.32 18.22
CA ARG A 122 -4.66 11.64 19.53
C ARG A 122 -3.25 12.20 19.46
N SER A 123 -2.51 11.89 18.42
CA SER A 123 -1.16 12.42 18.15
C SER A 123 -1.18 13.79 17.44
N GLY A 124 -2.35 14.42 17.32
CA GLY A 124 -2.51 15.72 16.68
C GLY A 124 -2.42 15.69 15.16
N VAL A 125 -2.70 14.54 14.55
CA VAL A 125 -2.80 14.41 13.09
C VAL A 125 -4.27 14.48 12.69
N SER A 126 -4.61 15.32 11.72
CA SER A 126 -5.97 15.44 11.24
C SER A 126 -6.43 14.16 10.54
N VAL A 127 -7.64 13.70 10.85
CA VAL A 127 -8.28 12.52 10.26
C VAL A 127 -9.68 12.86 9.77
N PRO A 128 -10.27 12.15 8.81
CA PRO A 128 -11.68 12.30 8.50
C PRO A 128 -12.54 11.91 9.69
N THR A 129 -13.64 12.62 9.93
CA THR A 129 -14.60 12.23 10.97
C THR A 129 -15.04 10.78 10.72
N THR A 130 -14.87 9.94 11.74
CA THR A 130 -15.08 8.50 11.62
C THR A 130 -15.88 7.99 12.81
N MET A 131 -16.88 7.19 12.54
CA MET A 131 -17.78 6.60 13.52
C MET A 131 -17.86 5.08 13.31
N VAL A 132 -17.80 4.30 14.37
CA VAL A 132 -17.96 2.86 14.34
C VAL A 132 -19.30 2.51 14.97
N PRO A 133 -20.32 2.11 14.18
CA PRO A 133 -21.65 1.84 14.70
C PRO A 133 -21.66 0.59 15.58
N GLU A 134 -22.35 0.65 16.71
CA GLU A 134 -22.58 -0.50 17.59
C GLU A 134 -23.73 -1.37 17.07
N SER A 135 -24.69 -0.74 16.40
CA SER A 135 -25.82 -1.40 15.74
C SER A 135 -26.16 -0.71 14.41
N GLU A 136 -26.91 -1.40 13.55
CA GLU A 136 -27.38 -0.81 12.29
C GLU A 136 -28.33 0.39 12.47
N ASP A 137 -28.95 0.54 13.63
CA ASP A 137 -29.86 1.65 13.91
C ASP A 137 -29.12 2.99 13.99
N GLN A 138 -27.82 2.98 14.34
CA GLN A 138 -26.99 4.18 14.38
C GLN A 138 -26.60 4.67 12.98
N LEU A 139 -26.70 3.83 11.94
CA LEU A 139 -26.25 4.18 10.60
C LEU A 139 -26.92 5.40 10.02
N ASP A 140 -28.24 5.55 10.22
CA ASP A 140 -29.00 6.67 9.68
C ASP A 140 -28.62 7.99 10.40
N VAL A 141 -28.32 7.91 11.70
CA VAL A 141 -27.86 9.06 12.49
C VAL A 141 -26.48 9.48 12.01
N PHE A 142 -25.54 8.55 11.93
CA PHE A 142 -24.17 8.81 11.46
C PHE A 142 -24.14 9.34 10.03
N ALA A 143 -24.99 8.79 9.15
CA ALA A 143 -25.06 9.25 7.78
C ALA A 143 -25.59 10.68 7.64
N ARG A 144 -26.53 11.10 8.50
CA ARG A 144 -27.01 12.50 8.53
C ARG A 144 -25.97 13.45 9.10
N GLU A 145 -25.25 13.02 10.13
CA GLU A 145 -24.20 13.82 10.78
C GLU A 145 -23.00 14.03 9.87
N LEU A 146 -22.53 12.98 9.18
CA LEU A 146 -21.40 13.06 8.28
C LEU A 146 -21.71 13.71 6.93
N GLY A 147 -22.98 13.66 6.50
CA GLY A 147 -23.42 14.12 5.19
C GLY A 147 -23.05 13.16 4.06
N MET A 148 -23.44 13.53 2.83
CA MET A 148 -23.21 12.75 1.63
C MET A 148 -22.24 13.45 0.67
N PRO A 149 -21.40 12.72 -0.04
CA PRO A 149 -21.18 11.28 0.06
C PRO A 149 -20.41 10.90 1.35
N LEU A 150 -20.56 9.64 1.79
CA LEU A 150 -19.79 9.07 2.88
C LEU A 150 -19.05 7.80 2.45
N VAL A 151 -18.14 7.33 3.29
CA VAL A 151 -17.36 6.11 3.07
C VAL A 151 -17.71 5.07 4.12
N ILE A 152 -18.01 3.85 3.69
CA ILE A 152 -18.05 2.68 4.57
C ILE A 152 -16.77 1.90 4.35
N LYS A 153 -15.99 1.75 5.41
CA LYS A 153 -14.64 1.17 5.36
C LYS A 153 -14.55 -0.02 6.30
N GLY A 154 -14.24 -1.18 5.74
CA GLY A 154 -13.99 -2.38 6.53
C GLY A 154 -12.69 -2.25 7.34
N GLU A 155 -12.66 -2.95 8.47
CA GLU A 155 -11.50 -3.03 9.36
C GLU A 155 -10.33 -3.76 8.69
N LYS A 156 -10.63 -4.72 7.83
CA LYS A 156 -9.67 -5.49 7.05
C LYS A 156 -9.81 -5.22 5.55
N GLY A 157 -8.77 -5.57 4.83
CA GLY A 157 -8.75 -5.54 3.37
C GLY A 157 -7.77 -4.54 2.80
N GLU A 158 -7.13 -4.96 1.72
CA GLU A 158 -6.16 -4.20 0.96
C GLU A 158 -6.80 -3.61 -0.31
N SER A 159 -6.19 -2.56 -0.82
CA SER A 159 -6.48 -2.00 -2.15
C SER A 159 -7.95 -1.56 -2.36
N GLY A 160 -8.62 -1.07 -1.33
CA GLY A 160 -9.99 -0.56 -1.41
C GLY A 160 -11.08 -1.62 -1.61
N ARG A 161 -10.79 -2.92 -1.44
CA ARG A 161 -11.77 -4.00 -1.65
C ARG A 161 -12.97 -3.91 -0.71
N ASN A 162 -12.74 -3.51 0.53
CA ASN A 162 -13.75 -3.37 1.58
C ASN A 162 -14.07 -1.88 1.84
N VAL A 163 -14.06 -1.07 0.79
CA VAL A 163 -14.44 0.35 0.84
C VAL A 163 -15.62 0.59 -0.10
N ARG A 164 -16.63 1.30 0.39
CA ARG A 164 -17.77 1.75 -0.39
C ARG A 164 -17.96 3.24 -0.22
N ILE A 165 -18.01 3.97 -1.33
CA ILE A 165 -18.43 5.37 -1.34
C ILE A 165 -19.93 5.36 -1.61
N VAL A 166 -20.70 5.92 -0.68
CA VAL A 166 -22.16 5.93 -0.70
C VAL A 166 -22.65 7.34 -0.95
N HIS A 167 -23.52 7.51 -1.93
CA HIS A 167 -24.00 8.81 -2.37
C HIS A 167 -25.46 9.11 -1.93
N SER A 168 -26.17 8.10 -1.42
CA SER A 168 -27.57 8.22 -1.00
C SER A 168 -27.79 7.58 0.36
N LEU A 169 -28.60 8.20 1.21
CA LEU A 169 -29.00 7.67 2.52
C LEU A 169 -29.67 6.28 2.38
N SER A 170 -30.46 6.06 1.33
CA SER A 170 -31.13 4.79 1.07
C SER A 170 -30.16 3.63 0.89
N ASP A 171 -28.93 3.88 0.45
CA ASP A 171 -27.95 2.83 0.12
C ASP A 171 -27.03 2.50 1.30
N VAL A 172 -27.04 3.31 2.37
CA VAL A 172 -26.09 3.17 3.50
C VAL A 172 -26.18 1.80 4.15
N ARG A 173 -27.38 1.34 4.51
CA ARG A 173 -27.57 0.04 5.17
C ARG A 173 -27.16 -1.13 4.27
N ALA A 174 -27.50 -1.08 2.98
CA ALA A 174 -27.12 -2.11 2.02
C ALA A 174 -25.61 -2.17 1.82
N ALA A 175 -24.94 -1.02 1.69
CA ALA A 175 -23.50 -0.93 1.58
C ALA A 175 -22.77 -1.39 2.85
N TYR A 176 -23.29 -1.05 4.03
CA TYR A 176 -22.73 -1.51 5.31
C TYR A 176 -22.80 -3.05 5.43
N ARG A 177 -23.97 -3.65 5.13
CA ARG A 177 -24.13 -5.10 5.13
C ARG A 177 -23.23 -5.81 4.13
N ASP A 178 -23.01 -5.23 2.92
CA ASP A 178 -22.08 -5.79 1.93
C ASP A 178 -20.64 -5.82 2.47
N VAL A 179 -20.21 -4.77 3.18
CA VAL A 179 -18.88 -4.73 3.81
C VAL A 179 -18.79 -5.74 4.96
N CYS A 180 -19.81 -5.81 5.83
CA CYS A 180 -19.87 -6.81 6.91
C CYS A 180 -19.79 -8.24 6.37
N ALA A 181 -20.53 -8.56 5.31
CA ALA A 181 -20.55 -9.90 4.71
C ALA A 181 -19.17 -10.30 4.16
N ARG A 182 -18.37 -9.34 3.66
CA ARG A 182 -16.99 -9.58 3.20
C ARG A 182 -16.00 -9.79 4.34
N GLU A 183 -16.33 -9.33 5.53
CA GLU A 183 -15.53 -9.44 6.75
C GLU A 183 -16.09 -10.44 7.75
N ALA A 184 -17.04 -11.29 7.35
CA ALA A 184 -17.74 -12.23 8.23
C ALA A 184 -16.83 -13.17 9.04
N SER A 185 -15.60 -13.41 8.56
CA SER A 185 -14.57 -14.18 9.27
C SER A 185 -13.77 -13.35 10.28
N TYR A 186 -14.03 -12.03 10.39
CA TYR A 186 -13.30 -11.09 11.23
C TYR A 186 -14.23 -10.45 12.26
N ARG A 187 -13.74 -10.22 13.49
CA ARG A 187 -14.56 -9.67 14.60
C ARG A 187 -14.65 -8.14 14.61
N GLY A 188 -14.01 -7.46 13.65
CA GLY A 188 -14.05 -5.99 13.52
C GLY A 188 -15.38 -5.49 12.97
N ARG A 189 -15.70 -4.23 13.24
CA ARG A 189 -16.89 -3.55 12.70
C ARG A 189 -16.44 -2.55 11.63
N PRO A 190 -17.11 -2.48 10.46
CA PRO A 190 -16.85 -1.43 9.51
C PRO A 190 -17.10 -0.05 10.11
N ALA A 191 -16.29 0.91 9.73
CA ALA A 191 -16.48 2.30 10.08
C ALA A 191 -17.30 3.04 9.01
N VAL A 192 -18.08 4.02 9.44
CA VAL A 192 -18.72 5.05 8.61
C VAL A 192 -17.88 6.31 8.74
N GLN A 193 -17.36 6.81 7.63
CA GLN A 193 -16.37 7.86 7.60
C GLN A 193 -16.79 8.98 6.64
N GLN A 194 -16.49 10.21 7.00
CA GLN A 194 -16.63 11.37 6.13
C GLN A 194 -15.87 11.16 4.82
N PHE A 195 -16.51 11.42 3.69
CA PHE A 195 -15.83 11.47 2.41
C PHE A 195 -15.10 12.80 2.25
N VAL A 196 -13.77 12.76 2.21
CA VAL A 196 -12.95 13.95 1.98
C VAL A 196 -12.65 14.06 0.50
N ARG A 197 -13.16 15.12 -0.13
CA ARG A 197 -12.81 15.45 -1.52
C ARG A 197 -11.41 16.07 -1.53
N GLY A 198 -10.53 15.56 -2.37
CA GLY A 198 -9.17 16.11 -2.43
C GLY A 198 -8.18 15.25 -3.20
N THR A 199 -6.95 15.69 -3.14
CA THR A 199 -5.82 15.03 -3.80
C THR A 199 -5.12 14.07 -2.85
N GLY A 200 -4.93 12.82 -3.29
CA GLY A 200 -4.24 11.77 -2.53
C GLY A 200 -2.73 11.98 -2.46
N TYR A 201 -2.16 11.68 -1.30
CA TYR A 201 -0.73 11.67 -1.04
C TYR A 201 -0.31 10.38 -0.35
N SER A 202 0.96 10.01 -0.50
CA SER A 202 1.57 8.92 0.24
C SER A 202 2.94 9.33 0.76
N VAL A 203 3.27 8.90 1.96
CA VAL A 203 4.60 9.03 2.55
C VAL A 203 5.06 7.64 2.94
N GLY A 204 6.13 7.17 2.32
CA GLY A 204 6.73 5.87 2.62
C GLY A 204 8.17 6.01 3.06
N GLY A 205 8.67 5.04 3.83
CA GLY A 205 10.03 5.11 4.32
C GLY A 205 10.49 3.86 5.07
N LEU A 206 11.68 4.00 5.62
CA LEU A 206 12.26 3.09 6.62
C LEU A 206 12.32 3.83 7.94
N PHE A 207 11.83 3.17 8.98
CA PHE A 207 11.74 3.72 10.34
C PHE A 207 12.40 2.77 11.34
N GLN A 208 12.87 3.33 12.46
CA GLN A 208 13.33 2.58 13.64
C GLN A 208 12.82 3.25 14.89
N ASN A 209 12.05 2.52 15.70
CA ASN A 209 11.43 3.03 16.92
C ASN A 209 10.69 4.36 16.71
N GLY A 210 9.93 4.44 15.60
CA GLY A 210 9.19 5.63 15.18
C GLY A 210 10.01 6.73 14.49
N HIS A 211 11.34 6.68 14.53
CA HIS A 211 12.20 7.68 13.92
C HIS A 211 12.45 7.36 12.45
N PRO A 212 12.29 8.33 11.52
CA PRO A 212 12.54 8.12 10.11
C PRO A 212 14.04 7.99 9.82
N LEU A 213 14.45 6.92 9.16
CA LEU A 213 15.79 6.70 8.63
C LEU A 213 15.88 7.07 7.15
N ARG A 214 14.82 6.82 6.42
CA ARG A 214 14.61 7.18 5.00
C ARG A 214 13.16 7.55 4.78
N ILE A 215 12.90 8.52 3.92
CA ILE A 215 11.52 8.96 3.63
C ILE A 215 11.39 9.37 2.17
N CYS A 216 10.22 9.16 1.59
CA CYS A 216 9.85 9.66 0.27
C CYS A 216 8.34 9.92 0.24
N ALA A 217 7.95 11.15 -0.07
CA ALA A 217 6.55 11.50 -0.25
C ALA A 217 6.23 11.73 -1.73
N HIS A 218 4.99 11.42 -2.13
CA HIS A 218 4.52 11.69 -3.47
C HIS A 218 3.04 12.05 -3.48
N ARG A 219 2.67 12.91 -4.42
CA ARG A 219 1.28 13.19 -4.78
C ARG A 219 0.80 12.16 -5.80
N LYS A 220 -0.42 11.66 -5.63
CA LYS A 220 -1.08 10.76 -6.57
C LYS A 220 -1.67 11.58 -7.72
N ILE A 221 -1.19 11.36 -8.95
CA ILE A 221 -1.72 11.99 -10.17
C ILE A 221 -2.86 11.15 -10.73
N LEU A 222 -2.71 9.83 -10.68
CA LEU A 222 -3.69 8.87 -11.17
C LEU A 222 -3.80 7.72 -10.19
N THR A 223 -5.03 7.37 -9.83
CA THR A 223 -5.34 6.25 -8.92
C THR A 223 -6.24 5.22 -9.58
N TYR A 224 -6.19 3.98 -9.11
CA TYR A 224 -7.14 2.96 -9.51
C TYR A 224 -7.73 2.27 -8.27
N PRO A 225 -9.08 2.28 -8.09
CA PRO A 225 -10.07 3.00 -8.88
C PRO A 225 -9.90 4.53 -8.84
N PRO A 226 -10.50 5.28 -9.79
CA PRO A 226 -10.30 6.74 -9.92
C PRO A 226 -10.75 7.57 -8.72
N GLN A 227 -11.72 7.09 -7.94
CA GLN A 227 -12.28 7.80 -6.78
C GLN A 227 -11.45 7.65 -5.50
N GLY A 228 -10.26 7.10 -5.61
CA GLY A 228 -9.37 6.78 -4.49
C GLY A 228 -8.94 5.31 -4.56
N GLY A 229 -7.67 5.06 -4.37
CA GLY A 229 -7.12 3.73 -4.48
C GLY A 229 -5.60 3.79 -4.58
N TRP A 230 -5.00 2.70 -5.05
CA TRP A 230 -3.56 2.63 -5.19
C TRP A 230 -3.02 3.56 -6.31
N THR A 231 -1.84 4.09 -6.10
CA THR A 231 -1.16 4.99 -7.03
C THR A 231 -0.87 4.27 -8.35
N VAL A 232 -1.40 4.78 -9.47
CA VAL A 232 -1.03 4.38 -10.82
C VAL A 232 0.06 5.30 -11.36
N LYS A 233 -0.11 6.62 -11.23
CA LYS A 233 0.90 7.62 -11.55
C LYS A 233 1.05 8.58 -10.38
N GLY A 234 2.27 8.93 -10.02
CA GLY A 234 2.58 9.86 -8.95
C GLY A 234 3.80 10.69 -9.24
N VAL A 235 3.95 11.79 -8.52
CA VAL A 235 5.10 12.70 -8.58
C VAL A 235 5.61 12.98 -7.18
N THR A 236 6.93 12.94 -6.98
CA THR A 236 7.52 13.24 -5.68
C THR A 236 7.36 14.72 -5.34
N GLU A 237 6.85 14.96 -4.14
CA GLU A 237 6.67 16.28 -3.52
C GLU A 237 7.11 16.22 -2.06
N ARG A 238 7.38 17.40 -1.46
CA ARG A 238 7.81 17.47 -0.05
C ARG A 238 7.03 18.54 0.72
N PRO A 239 5.71 18.42 0.89
CA PRO A 239 4.98 19.33 1.76
C PRO A 239 5.41 19.14 3.22
N PRO A 240 5.91 20.20 3.92
CA PRO A 240 6.45 20.05 5.28
C PRO A 240 5.43 19.45 6.26
N LYS A 241 4.19 19.93 6.24
CA LYS A 241 3.12 19.47 7.13
C LYS A 241 2.78 17.99 6.91
N LEU A 242 2.76 17.52 5.66
CA LEU A 242 2.54 16.11 5.34
C LEU A 242 3.63 15.21 5.94
N ILE A 243 4.89 15.63 5.81
CA ILE A 243 6.03 14.88 6.36
C ILE A 243 5.97 14.84 7.88
N GLU A 244 5.69 15.99 8.52
CA GLU A 244 5.52 16.09 9.97
C GLU A 244 4.43 15.13 10.47
N ASP A 245 3.24 15.18 9.86
CA ASP A 245 2.10 14.34 10.26
C ASP A 245 2.38 12.85 10.05
N ALA A 246 3.04 12.48 8.95
CA ALA A 246 3.48 11.12 8.74
C ALA A 246 4.44 10.65 9.83
N CYS A 247 5.44 11.47 10.20
CA CYS A 247 6.39 11.14 11.26
C CYS A 247 5.69 11.00 12.62
N LYS A 248 4.67 11.82 12.93
CA LYS A 248 3.88 11.69 14.17
C LYS A 248 3.18 10.34 14.26
N VAL A 249 2.58 9.86 13.16
CA VAL A 249 1.92 8.55 13.12
C VAL A 249 2.92 7.43 13.39
N PHE A 250 4.07 7.43 12.71
CA PHE A 250 5.09 6.40 12.92
C PHE A 250 5.72 6.47 14.31
N ALA A 251 5.93 7.69 14.86
CA ALA A 251 6.45 7.88 16.21
C ALA A 251 5.49 7.34 17.28
N ALA A 252 4.20 7.64 17.16
CA ALA A 252 3.18 7.16 18.08
C ALA A 252 3.04 5.62 18.11
N LEU A 253 3.43 4.96 17.01
CA LEU A 253 3.46 3.51 16.88
C LEU A 253 4.80 2.88 17.30
N GLU A 254 5.82 3.70 17.60
CA GLU A 254 7.20 3.22 17.77
C GLU A 254 7.61 2.29 16.61
N TYR A 255 7.21 2.69 15.37
CA TYR A 255 7.29 1.83 14.21
C TYR A 255 8.72 1.47 13.83
N THR A 256 8.97 0.19 13.57
CA THR A 256 10.24 -0.30 13.03
C THR A 256 9.98 -1.11 11.76
N GLY A 257 10.66 -0.74 10.66
CA GLY A 257 10.56 -1.44 9.38
C GLY A 257 10.23 -0.52 8.19
N LEU A 258 9.94 -1.15 7.06
CA LEU A 258 9.44 -0.48 5.86
C LEU A 258 7.92 -0.31 5.98
N GLY A 259 7.45 0.91 5.81
CA GLY A 259 6.02 1.19 5.86
C GLY A 259 5.64 2.44 5.10
N HIS A 260 4.36 2.60 4.84
CA HIS A 260 3.85 3.83 4.25
C HIS A 260 2.49 4.21 4.82
N VAL A 261 2.20 5.51 4.78
CA VAL A 261 0.93 6.11 5.19
C VAL A 261 0.30 6.85 4.02
N GLU A 262 -1.02 6.82 3.99
CA GLU A 262 -1.82 7.50 2.98
C GLU A 262 -2.59 8.67 3.58
N PHE A 263 -2.61 9.77 2.83
CA PHE A 263 -3.31 11.00 3.17
C PHE A 263 -4.16 11.48 1.99
N VAL A 264 -5.14 12.30 2.30
CA VAL A 264 -5.83 13.15 1.33
C VAL A 264 -5.66 14.60 1.75
N ARG A 265 -5.23 15.46 0.82
CA ARG A 265 -5.29 16.91 1.03
C ARG A 265 -6.65 17.39 0.62
N GLU A 266 -7.41 17.89 1.58
CA GLU A 266 -8.76 18.41 1.36
C GLU A 266 -8.73 19.60 0.39
N GLU A 267 -9.67 19.65 -0.54
CA GLU A 267 -9.82 20.75 -1.50
C GLU A 267 -11.05 21.62 -1.18
N PRO A 268 -10.95 22.96 -1.39
CA PRO A 268 -9.77 23.71 -1.83
C PRO A 268 -8.81 24.03 -0.68
N GLY A 269 -7.50 23.77 -0.88
CA GLY A 269 -6.43 24.30 -0.02
C GLY A 269 -6.36 23.83 1.44
N GLY A 270 -7.15 22.80 1.80
CA GLY A 270 -7.31 22.34 3.16
C GLY A 270 -6.13 21.51 3.71
N GLU A 271 -6.37 20.93 4.88
CA GLU A 271 -5.41 20.12 5.62
C GLU A 271 -5.17 18.75 4.98
N PHE A 272 -4.04 18.14 5.34
CA PHE A 272 -3.81 16.73 5.09
C PHE A 272 -4.57 15.90 6.13
N LYS A 273 -5.45 15.01 5.67
CA LYS A 273 -6.15 14.07 6.53
C LYS A 273 -5.59 12.68 6.34
N PHE A 274 -5.14 12.07 7.42
CA PHE A 274 -4.60 10.71 7.43
C PHE A 274 -5.71 9.69 7.14
N LEU A 275 -5.44 8.73 6.27
CA LEU A 275 -6.41 7.72 5.85
C LEU A 275 -6.07 6.31 6.35
N GLU A 276 -4.81 5.89 6.20
CA GLU A 276 -4.37 4.55 6.60
C GLU A 276 -2.85 4.42 6.69
N LEU A 277 -2.42 3.44 7.49
CA LEU A 277 -1.06 2.94 7.56
C LEU A 277 -1.00 1.57 6.88
N ASN A 278 0.10 1.32 6.16
CA ASN A 278 0.44 0.02 5.59
C ASN A 278 1.84 -0.38 6.08
N PRO A 279 1.94 -1.26 7.10
CA PRO A 279 3.21 -1.63 7.76
C PRO A 279 3.99 -2.68 6.94
N ARG A 280 4.29 -2.37 5.70
CA ARG A 280 4.91 -3.27 4.72
C ARG A 280 5.48 -2.52 3.53
N VAL A 281 6.14 -3.24 2.63
CA VAL A 281 6.46 -2.73 1.29
C VAL A 281 5.18 -2.29 0.58
N TRP A 282 5.22 -1.21 -0.20
CA TRP A 282 4.05 -0.64 -0.87
C TRP A 282 4.18 -0.61 -2.40
N GLY A 283 3.05 -0.51 -3.08
CA GLY A 283 2.98 -0.66 -4.52
C GLY A 283 3.74 0.40 -5.34
N SER A 284 3.91 1.60 -4.81
CA SER A 284 4.65 2.70 -5.44
C SER A 284 6.08 2.87 -4.89
N ILE A 285 6.64 1.86 -4.18
CA ILE A 285 7.99 1.93 -3.59
C ILE A 285 9.07 2.25 -4.63
N GLY A 286 8.86 1.89 -5.88
CA GLY A 286 9.77 2.19 -6.97
C GLY A 286 10.05 3.67 -7.18
N ILE A 287 9.10 4.55 -6.82
CA ILE A 287 9.29 6.00 -6.93
C ILE A 287 10.45 6.48 -6.05
N ALA A 288 10.62 5.91 -4.86
CA ALA A 288 11.69 6.24 -3.92
C ALA A 288 13.08 6.01 -4.55
N ARG A 289 13.26 4.87 -5.25
CA ARG A 289 14.50 4.57 -5.96
C ARG A 289 14.83 5.64 -6.99
N TYR A 290 13.86 6.02 -7.81
CA TYR A 290 14.08 7.05 -8.85
C TYR A 290 14.25 8.44 -8.26
N ALA A 291 13.73 8.69 -7.08
CA ALA A 291 13.98 9.90 -6.31
C ALA A 291 15.37 9.91 -5.61
N GLY A 292 16.12 8.82 -5.70
CA GLY A 292 17.46 8.70 -5.12
C GLY A 292 17.48 8.15 -3.69
N VAL A 293 16.34 7.64 -3.18
CA VAL A 293 16.25 7.06 -1.83
C VAL A 293 16.62 5.59 -1.87
N ASP A 294 17.69 5.22 -1.20
CA ASP A 294 18.00 3.81 -0.92
C ASP A 294 17.29 3.34 0.33
N LEU A 295 16.27 2.50 0.15
CA LEU A 295 15.51 1.89 1.24
C LEU A 295 16.07 0.52 1.65
N PHE A 296 16.78 -0.16 0.76
CA PHE A 296 17.08 -1.58 0.91
C PHE A 296 18.41 -1.84 1.63
N SER A 297 19.48 -1.12 1.31
CA SER A 297 20.76 -1.28 2.03
C SER A 297 20.65 -0.90 3.50
N PRO A 298 20.03 0.23 3.90
CA PRO A 298 19.82 0.54 5.30
C PRO A 298 18.85 -0.44 5.99
N TYR A 299 17.85 -0.99 5.29
CA TYR A 299 16.98 -2.03 5.85
C TYR A 299 17.77 -3.30 6.19
N GLN A 300 18.65 -3.77 5.29
CA GLN A 300 19.51 -4.93 5.56
C GLN A 300 20.47 -4.68 6.73
N ARG A 301 21.04 -3.47 6.82
CA ARG A 301 21.87 -3.09 7.99
C ARG A 301 21.07 -3.12 9.29
N LEU A 302 19.82 -2.62 9.27
CA LEU A 302 18.94 -2.66 10.42
C LEU A 302 18.61 -4.11 10.82
N ALA A 303 18.31 -4.97 9.86
CA ALA A 303 18.07 -6.40 10.06
C ALA A 303 19.26 -7.12 10.71
N ALA A 304 20.47 -6.74 10.30
CA ALA A 304 21.71 -7.26 10.86
C ALA A 304 22.11 -6.63 12.22
N GLY A 305 21.28 -5.74 12.77
CA GLY A 305 21.56 -5.06 14.06
C GLY A 305 22.58 -3.93 14.00
N PHE A 306 22.96 -3.48 12.80
CA PHE A 306 23.89 -2.36 12.66
C PHE A 306 23.17 -1.00 12.70
N PRO A 307 23.81 0.04 13.24
CA PRO A 307 23.26 1.37 13.25
C PRO A 307 23.11 1.91 11.83
N VAL A 308 22.03 2.67 11.61
CA VAL A 308 21.70 3.32 10.34
C VAL A 308 21.55 4.82 10.58
N ALA A 309 22.42 5.61 9.95
CA ALA A 309 22.31 7.08 10.01
C ALA A 309 21.08 7.53 9.19
N PRO A 310 20.26 8.47 9.71
CA PRO A 310 19.16 9.06 8.95
C PRO A 310 19.66 9.84 7.73
N ASP A 311 18.99 9.64 6.60
CA ASP A 311 19.10 10.47 5.40
C ASP A 311 17.70 10.66 4.82
N LEU A 312 17.14 11.84 5.02
CA LEU A 312 15.76 12.15 4.62
C LEU A 312 15.72 12.92 3.30
N SER A 313 16.85 13.05 2.61
CA SER A 313 16.94 13.74 1.32
C SER A 313 16.33 12.91 0.20
N TYR A 314 15.67 13.56 -0.76
CA TYR A 314 15.21 12.95 -2.01
C TYR A 314 14.90 14.02 -3.04
N ARG A 315 14.92 13.63 -4.32
CA ARG A 315 14.56 14.50 -5.43
C ARG A 315 13.06 14.68 -5.54
N ILE A 316 12.60 15.92 -5.65
CA ILE A 316 11.22 16.28 -5.94
C ILE A 316 10.98 16.40 -7.45
N GLY A 317 9.73 16.30 -7.90
CA GLY A 317 9.37 16.37 -9.31
C GLY A 317 9.64 15.08 -10.10
N VAL A 318 10.04 13.99 -9.45
CA VAL A 318 10.24 12.69 -10.11
C VAL A 318 8.89 12.04 -10.36
N GLU A 319 8.55 11.82 -11.62
CA GLU A 319 7.34 11.12 -12.00
C GLU A 319 7.57 9.61 -12.14
N TYR A 320 6.56 8.86 -11.70
CA TYR A 320 6.60 7.40 -11.73
C TYR A 320 5.21 6.83 -12.01
N HIS A 321 5.14 5.85 -12.89
CA HIS A 321 3.89 5.15 -13.18
C HIS A 321 4.02 3.63 -13.05
N ARG A 322 2.90 2.99 -12.72
CA ARG A 322 2.79 1.53 -12.69
C ARG A 322 2.21 1.05 -14.00
N PHE A 323 3.01 0.31 -14.76
CA PHE A 323 2.66 -0.23 -16.08
C PHE A 323 1.31 -0.97 -16.08
N SER A 324 1.10 -1.86 -15.10
CA SER A 324 -0.15 -2.62 -14.99
C SER A 324 -1.38 -1.75 -14.74
N GLY A 325 -1.21 -0.64 -14.04
CA GLY A 325 -2.28 0.33 -13.80
C GLY A 325 -2.65 1.10 -15.07
N GLU A 326 -1.65 1.57 -15.79
CA GLU A 326 -1.85 2.26 -17.06
C GLU A 326 -2.52 1.37 -18.10
N ALA A 327 -2.07 0.12 -18.25
CA ALA A 327 -2.69 -0.83 -19.15
C ALA A 327 -4.19 -1.00 -18.91
N ARG A 328 -4.63 -1.02 -17.63
CA ARG A 328 -6.07 -1.06 -17.29
C ARG A 328 -6.83 0.18 -17.72
N PHE A 329 -6.22 1.37 -17.59
CA PHE A 329 -6.84 2.60 -18.06
C PHE A 329 -6.95 2.63 -19.59
N ILE A 330 -5.93 2.18 -20.30
CA ILE A 330 -5.95 2.11 -21.76
C ILE A 330 -7.05 1.17 -22.25
N LEU A 331 -7.21 -0.01 -21.63
CA LEU A 331 -8.28 -0.95 -21.98
C LEU A 331 -9.69 -0.36 -21.81
N ARG A 332 -9.89 0.57 -20.86
CA ARG A 332 -11.19 1.22 -20.62
C ARG A 332 -11.37 2.55 -21.35
N ARG A 333 -10.29 3.21 -21.68
CA ARG A 333 -10.24 4.53 -22.35
C ARG A 333 -9.09 4.54 -23.35
N PRO A 334 -9.28 3.96 -24.56
CA PRO A 334 -8.21 3.80 -25.55
C PRO A 334 -7.50 5.10 -25.95
N GLN A 335 -8.19 6.24 -25.88
CA GLN A 335 -7.60 7.56 -26.13
C GLN A 335 -6.40 7.89 -25.23
N ARG A 336 -6.27 7.24 -24.06
CA ARG A 336 -5.11 7.42 -23.16
C ARG A 336 -3.81 6.78 -23.67
N ILE A 337 -3.87 5.99 -24.73
CA ILE A 337 -2.67 5.36 -25.30
C ILE A 337 -1.65 6.39 -25.75
N VAL A 338 -2.12 7.53 -26.25
CA VAL A 338 -1.23 8.63 -26.68
C VAL A 338 -0.44 9.20 -25.50
N GLY A 339 -1.13 9.53 -24.39
CA GLY A 339 -0.47 10.02 -23.18
C GLY A 339 0.51 9.00 -22.60
N PHE A 340 0.14 7.71 -22.59
CA PHE A 340 1.03 6.63 -22.15
C PHE A 340 2.28 6.52 -23.04
N ALA A 341 2.12 6.61 -24.36
CA ALA A 341 3.25 6.58 -25.28
C ALA A 341 4.18 7.79 -25.10
N MET A 342 3.62 8.98 -24.86
CA MET A 342 4.40 10.17 -24.53
C MET A 342 5.16 10.01 -23.21
N ASP A 343 4.52 9.47 -22.16
CA ASP A 343 5.18 9.17 -20.88
C ASP A 343 6.31 8.15 -21.07
N ALA A 344 6.11 7.11 -21.87
CA ALA A 344 7.11 6.10 -22.16
C ALA A 344 8.34 6.63 -22.93
N LEU A 345 8.17 7.70 -23.70
CA LEU A 345 9.24 8.41 -24.42
C LEU A 345 9.92 9.49 -23.56
N ASN A 346 9.28 9.90 -22.46
CA ASN A 346 9.81 10.93 -21.59
C ASN A 346 10.82 10.33 -20.57
N ARG A 347 12.09 10.71 -20.69
CA ARG A 347 13.16 10.22 -19.81
C ARG A 347 13.00 10.59 -18.34
N ASN A 348 12.17 11.58 -18.03
CA ASN A 348 11.86 12.00 -16.66
C ASN A 348 10.71 11.21 -16.01
N VAL A 349 9.98 10.39 -16.79
CA VAL A 349 8.91 9.53 -16.32
C VAL A 349 9.43 8.10 -16.19
N HIS A 350 9.41 7.59 -14.98
CA HIS A 350 9.90 6.25 -14.66
C HIS A 350 8.76 5.25 -14.50
N SER A 351 9.07 3.96 -14.64
CA SER A 351 8.06 2.88 -14.56
C SER A 351 8.55 1.70 -13.74
N ASP A 352 7.60 0.88 -13.28
CA ASP A 352 7.89 -0.45 -12.74
C ASP A 352 8.15 -1.50 -13.84
N PHE A 353 7.95 -1.17 -15.10
CA PHE A 353 8.33 -2.04 -16.20
C PHE A 353 9.86 -2.03 -16.41
N ASP A 354 10.45 -3.22 -16.54
CA ASP A 354 11.88 -3.40 -16.72
C ASP A 354 12.14 -4.34 -17.90
N TRP A 355 12.71 -3.80 -18.97
CA TRP A 355 13.07 -4.58 -20.17
C TRP A 355 14.08 -5.69 -19.88
N SER A 356 14.91 -5.55 -18.85
CA SER A 356 15.85 -6.61 -18.44
C SER A 356 15.18 -7.75 -17.70
N ASP A 357 13.91 -7.58 -17.25
CA ASP A 357 13.15 -8.56 -16.48
C ASP A 357 11.66 -8.50 -16.82
N PRO A 358 11.26 -8.78 -18.07
CA PRO A 358 9.87 -8.67 -18.51
C PRO A 358 8.95 -9.78 -17.99
N GLY A 359 9.53 -10.93 -17.60
CA GLY A 359 8.79 -12.15 -17.23
C GLY A 359 7.65 -11.95 -16.24
N PRO A 360 7.82 -11.23 -15.13
CA PRO A 360 6.75 -10.98 -14.17
C PRO A 360 5.50 -10.31 -14.78
N HIS A 361 5.68 -9.36 -15.70
CA HIS A 361 4.59 -8.63 -16.32
C HIS A 361 3.77 -9.46 -17.31
N PHE A 362 4.38 -10.49 -17.89
CA PHE A 362 3.74 -11.42 -18.83
C PHE A 362 3.27 -12.73 -18.17
N SER A 363 3.46 -12.89 -16.86
CA SER A 363 2.96 -14.06 -16.14
C SER A 363 1.42 -14.12 -16.19
N ARG A 364 0.86 -15.34 -16.29
CA ARG A 364 -0.59 -15.55 -16.30
C ARG A 364 -1.28 -14.90 -15.12
N ALA A 365 -0.73 -15.04 -13.92
CA ALA A 365 -1.30 -14.46 -12.71
C ALA A 365 -1.34 -12.93 -12.76
N PHE A 366 -0.34 -12.29 -13.33
CA PHE A 366 -0.29 -10.85 -13.48
C PHE A 366 -1.32 -10.37 -14.53
N VAL A 367 -1.37 -11.00 -15.69
CA VAL A 367 -2.29 -10.65 -16.79
C VAL A 367 -3.73 -10.91 -16.35
N PHE A 368 -4.08 -12.12 -15.93
CA PHE A 368 -5.46 -12.47 -15.56
C PHE A 368 -5.90 -11.85 -14.21
N GLY A 369 -5.00 -11.70 -13.24
CA GLY A 369 -5.30 -10.97 -12.01
C GLY A 369 -5.64 -9.52 -12.28
N ASN A 370 -4.93 -8.90 -13.20
CA ASN A 370 -5.20 -7.54 -13.65
C ASN A 370 -6.52 -7.43 -14.44
N LEU A 371 -6.88 -8.40 -15.26
CA LEU A 371 -8.15 -8.44 -16.01
C LEU A 371 -9.35 -8.70 -15.09
N ARG A 372 -9.25 -9.64 -14.13
CA ARG A 372 -10.36 -9.98 -13.21
C ARG A 372 -10.70 -8.87 -12.21
N LEU A 373 -9.71 -8.11 -11.73
CA LEU A 373 -9.98 -6.92 -10.92
C LEU A 373 -10.70 -5.82 -11.72
N GLY A 374 -10.74 -5.94 -13.06
CA GLY A 374 -11.51 -5.09 -13.95
C GLY A 374 -13.01 -5.35 -13.94
N SER A 375 -13.49 -6.50 -13.46
CA SER A 375 -14.90 -6.87 -13.43
C SER A 375 -15.66 -6.42 -12.18
N HIS A 376 -15.01 -5.80 -11.20
CA HIS A 376 -15.72 -5.11 -10.13
C HIS A 376 -16.33 -3.82 -10.69
N ARG A 377 -17.55 -3.92 -11.21
CA ARG A 377 -18.42 -2.77 -11.39
C ARG A 377 -18.62 -2.16 -10.00
N PRO A 378 -18.39 -0.84 -9.80
CA PRO A 378 -18.96 -0.18 -8.64
C PRO A 378 -20.47 -0.37 -8.74
N SER A 379 -21.07 -0.96 -7.72
CA SER A 379 -22.50 -1.23 -7.66
C SER A 379 -23.34 0.02 -7.38
N VAL A 380 -22.89 1.19 -7.85
CA VAL A 380 -23.64 2.43 -7.80
C VAL A 380 -23.42 3.14 -9.14
N GLN A 381 -24.49 3.28 -9.91
CA GLN A 381 -24.51 4.06 -11.13
C GLN A 381 -24.30 5.54 -10.74
N THR A 382 -23.16 6.12 -11.13
CA THR A 382 -22.98 7.57 -11.10
C THR A 382 -23.74 8.16 -12.30
N THR A 383 -24.81 8.86 -12.03
CA THR A 383 -25.58 9.63 -13.02
C THR A 383 -24.98 11.02 -13.30
N THR A 384 -23.76 11.28 -12.90
CA THR A 384 -23.10 12.56 -13.18
C THR A 384 -21.78 12.32 -13.91
N PRO A 385 -21.59 12.87 -15.10
CA PRO A 385 -20.29 12.81 -15.78
C PRO A 385 -19.26 13.62 -14.97
N PRO A 386 -17.99 13.20 -14.95
CA PRO A 386 -16.94 13.97 -14.32
C PRO A 386 -16.80 15.34 -15.00
N PRO A 387 -16.45 16.40 -14.27
CA PRO A 387 -16.20 17.71 -14.85
C PRO A 387 -15.12 17.60 -15.93
N ARG A 388 -15.34 18.24 -17.07
CA ARG A 388 -14.33 18.40 -18.11
C ARG A 388 -13.16 19.15 -17.51
N LEU A 389 -11.97 18.56 -17.55
CA LEU A 389 -10.74 19.31 -17.39
C LEU A 389 -10.56 20.13 -18.68
N ASP A 390 -10.90 21.38 -18.60
CA ASP A 390 -10.61 22.35 -19.65
C ASP A 390 -9.10 22.55 -19.70
N LEU A 391 -8.47 21.98 -20.72
CA LEU A 391 -7.09 22.26 -21.11
C LEU A 391 -7.10 23.42 -22.11
N GLU A 392 -7.68 24.55 -21.74
CA GLU A 392 -7.51 25.80 -22.45
C GLU A 392 -7.04 26.88 -21.48
N GLY A 393 -5.85 27.36 -21.69
CA GLY A 393 -5.33 28.49 -20.92
C GLY A 393 -3.83 28.65 -21.05
N GLY A 394 -3.37 29.14 -22.19
CA GLY A 394 -1.99 29.52 -22.29
C GLY A 394 -1.64 30.13 -23.64
N ASN A 395 -2.17 31.34 -23.93
CA ASN A 395 -1.54 32.29 -24.83
C ASN A 395 -2.04 33.69 -24.48
N SER A 396 -1.24 34.43 -23.78
CA SER A 396 -0.98 35.87 -23.95
C SER A 396 0.10 36.30 -22.95
#